data_28921ee0a9b60c95c4fa58e7258895db
#
_entry.id   28921ee0a9b60c95c4fa58e7258895db
#
_cell.length_a   1.000
_cell.length_b   1.000
_cell.length_c   1.000
_cell.angle_alpha   90.00
_cell.angle_beta   90.00
_cell.angle_gamma   90.00
#
_symmetry.space_group_name_H-M   'P 1'
#
loop_
_entity.id
_entity.type
_entity.pdbx_description
1 polymer ?
#
loop_
_entity_poly.entity_id
_entity_poly.type
_entity_poly.pdbx_seq_one_letter_code
_entity_poly.pdbx_strand_id
1 'polypeptide(L)'
;EKTGRNITMSMNEQMNHAEESILHTYNRFPVMFDHGEGCYLYDTEGKKYLDFAAGIAVNALGYHYPEYDEALKAQIDKLTHISNLYYNEPMSEAGEKLIKASGLSKAFFTNSGTEAIEGALKAARKYAYTKYGKEAQKYEIIAMNHSFHGRSMGALSVTGTEHYREPFEPLIGGVKFADFNDLESVKAQITDKTCAIITEVVQGEGGIYPAEKEFLEGLRAVCDEKDIILIFDEIQCGMGRTGSYFAWQAYDVKPDIMTCAKALGCGVPVGAFVLGEKAAAASLVPGDHGTTYGGNPFVCA
;
A
#
# COMPACT_ATOMS: atom_id res chain seq x y z
N GLU A 1 28.32 16.02 40.52
CA GLU A 1 29.20 15.35 39.55
C GLU A 1 28.84 13.89 39.49
N LYS A 2 27.98 13.49 38.55
CA LYS A 2 27.81 12.10 38.12
C LYS A 2 28.26 12.05 36.66
N THR A 3 29.56 11.82 36.42
CA THR A 3 30.07 11.37 35.15
C THR A 3 29.57 9.94 34.93
N GLY A 4 28.32 9.83 34.43
CA GLY A 4 27.83 8.59 33.85
C GLY A 4 28.65 8.31 32.60
N ARG A 5 29.54 7.33 32.64
CA ARG A 5 30.07 6.72 31.43
C ARG A 5 28.86 6.17 30.68
N ASN A 6 28.53 6.77 29.52
CA ASN A 6 27.69 6.09 28.55
C ASN A 6 28.46 4.82 28.14
N ILE A 7 28.13 3.71 28.76
CA ILE A 7 28.56 2.38 28.30
C ILE A 7 27.77 2.18 27.01
N THR A 8 28.39 2.48 25.89
CA THR A 8 27.83 2.18 24.57
C THR A 8 27.84 0.66 24.45
N MET A 9 26.66 0.04 24.42
CA MET A 9 26.52 -1.40 24.20
C MET A 9 27.18 -1.77 22.87
N SER A 10 27.85 -2.91 22.81
CA SER A 10 28.36 -3.45 21.55
C SER A 10 27.19 -3.79 20.61
N MET A 11 27.44 -3.88 19.31
CA MET A 11 26.43 -4.28 18.32
C MET A 11 25.76 -5.60 18.71
N ASN A 12 26.51 -6.60 19.15
CA ASN A 12 25.99 -7.89 19.58
C ASN A 12 25.08 -7.79 20.82
N GLU A 13 25.45 -6.98 21.81
CA GLU A 13 24.60 -6.75 23.00
C GLU A 13 23.29 -6.07 22.62
N GLN A 14 23.33 -5.08 21.71
CA GLN A 14 22.10 -4.41 21.24
C GLN A 14 21.21 -5.35 20.44
N MET A 15 21.78 -6.21 19.56
CA MET A 15 21.02 -7.22 18.83
C MET A 15 20.36 -8.22 19.77
N ASN A 16 21.07 -8.73 20.78
CA ASN A 16 20.53 -9.61 21.78
C ASN A 16 19.39 -8.95 22.58
N HIS A 17 19.56 -7.69 22.96
CA HIS A 17 18.52 -6.92 23.64
C HIS A 17 17.26 -6.73 22.77
N ALA A 18 17.42 -6.54 21.46
CA ALA A 18 16.30 -6.48 20.54
C ALA A 18 15.57 -7.84 20.44
N GLU A 19 16.29 -8.96 20.37
CA GLU A 19 15.68 -10.30 20.34
C GLU A 19 14.96 -10.66 21.64
N GLU A 20 15.40 -10.14 22.79
CA GLU A 20 14.72 -10.33 24.08
C GLU A 20 13.45 -9.50 24.23
N SER A 21 13.35 -8.33 23.57
CA SER A 21 12.26 -7.36 23.78
C SER A 21 11.28 -7.24 22.63
N ILE A 22 11.64 -7.63 21.41
CA ILE A 22 10.82 -7.49 20.19
C ILE A 22 10.37 -8.88 19.73
N LEU A 23 9.06 -9.03 19.46
CA LEU A 23 8.52 -10.29 18.96
C LEU A 23 9.25 -10.74 17.69
N HIS A 24 9.75 -11.98 17.71
CA HIS A 24 10.55 -12.57 16.64
C HIS A 24 9.66 -13.05 15.48
N THR A 25 9.22 -12.11 14.62
CA THR A 25 8.46 -12.38 13.39
C THR A 25 9.30 -12.29 12.11
N TYR A 26 10.56 -11.88 12.24
CA TYR A 26 11.52 -11.76 11.15
C TYR A 26 12.84 -12.44 11.49
N ASN A 27 13.40 -13.19 10.55
CA ASN A 27 14.78 -13.67 10.62
C ASN A 27 15.71 -12.51 10.18
N ARG A 28 16.15 -11.69 11.14
CA ARG A 28 16.97 -10.51 10.86
C ARG A 28 18.38 -10.91 10.45
N PHE A 29 18.95 -10.20 9.47
CA PHE A 29 20.37 -10.29 9.19
C PHE A 29 21.17 -9.71 10.37
N PRO A 30 22.34 -10.30 10.74
CA PRO A 30 23.14 -9.86 11.88
C PRO A 30 23.94 -8.59 11.55
N VAL A 31 23.23 -7.53 11.25
CA VAL A 31 23.77 -6.21 10.91
C VAL A 31 22.92 -5.14 11.59
N MET A 32 23.56 -4.13 12.17
CA MET A 32 22.90 -2.98 12.76
C MET A 32 23.32 -1.71 12.01
N PHE A 33 22.39 -1.16 11.26
CA PHE A 33 22.61 0.09 10.53
C PHE A 33 22.48 1.30 11.44
N ASP A 34 23.36 2.27 11.25
CA ASP A 34 23.41 3.53 11.98
C ASP A 34 22.83 4.68 11.15
N HIS A 35 23.29 4.83 9.91
CA HIS A 35 22.84 5.90 9.01
C HIS A 35 22.87 5.45 7.54
N GLY A 36 22.28 6.30 6.69
CA GLY A 36 22.31 6.14 5.24
C GLY A 36 22.70 7.44 4.53
N GLU A 37 23.26 7.36 3.33
CA GLU A 37 23.59 8.49 2.47
C GLU A 37 23.40 8.11 1.00
N GLY A 38 22.57 8.82 0.28
CA GLY A 38 22.21 8.48 -1.10
C GLY A 38 21.67 7.05 -1.21
N CYS A 39 22.35 6.17 -1.91
CA CYS A 39 21.98 4.75 -2.05
C CYS A 39 22.80 3.81 -1.14
N TYR A 40 23.44 4.33 -0.12
CA TYR A 40 24.30 3.55 0.77
C TYR A 40 23.79 3.56 2.20
N LEU A 41 23.96 2.43 2.89
CA LEU A 41 23.79 2.27 4.33
C LEU A 41 25.15 2.05 4.99
N TYR A 42 25.26 2.47 6.24
CA TYR A 42 26.46 2.29 7.06
C TYR A 42 26.04 1.62 8.36
N ASP A 43 26.77 0.59 8.77
CA ASP A 43 26.54 -0.05 10.06
C ASP A 43 27.26 0.70 11.21
N THR A 44 27.00 0.28 12.43
CA THR A 44 27.57 0.86 13.65
C THR A 44 29.10 0.69 13.74
N GLU A 45 29.72 -0.13 12.90
CA GLU A 45 31.17 -0.31 12.79
C GLU A 45 31.76 0.50 11.64
N GLY A 46 30.92 1.26 10.90
CA GLY A 46 31.32 2.11 9.78
C GLY A 46 31.48 1.38 8.45
N LYS A 47 31.05 0.11 8.35
CA LYS A 47 31.08 -0.60 7.09
C LYS A 47 29.97 -0.12 6.18
N LYS A 48 30.33 0.12 4.91
CA LYS A 48 29.45 0.65 3.87
C LYS A 48 28.81 -0.49 3.07
N TYR A 49 27.50 -0.36 2.81
CA TYR A 49 26.70 -1.29 2.01
C TYR A 49 25.97 -0.53 0.91
N LEU A 50 25.99 -1.06 -0.32
CA LEU A 50 25.13 -0.55 -1.38
C LEU A 50 23.72 -1.14 -1.20
N ASP A 51 22.73 -0.27 -0.98
CA ASP A 51 21.38 -0.69 -0.68
C ASP A 51 20.53 -0.88 -1.94
N PHE A 52 20.34 -2.13 -2.35
CA PHE A 52 19.39 -2.51 -3.39
C PHE A 52 18.01 -2.92 -2.87
N ALA A 53 17.84 -3.02 -1.54
CA ALA A 53 16.56 -3.37 -0.92
C ALA A 53 15.66 -2.14 -0.73
N ALA A 54 16.27 -0.97 -0.52
CA ALA A 54 15.60 0.32 -0.31
C ALA A 54 14.45 0.25 0.74
N GLY A 55 14.64 -0.55 1.82
CA GLY A 55 13.60 -0.78 2.83
C GLY A 55 12.35 -1.47 2.28
N ILE A 56 12.51 -2.45 1.39
CA ILE A 56 11.45 -3.12 0.62
C ILE A 56 10.76 -2.13 -0.34
N ALA A 57 11.55 -1.51 -1.22
CA ALA A 57 11.12 -0.55 -2.24
C ALA A 57 10.45 0.74 -1.66
N VAL A 58 10.86 1.17 -0.46
CA VAL A 58 10.33 2.38 0.20
C VAL A 58 11.17 3.61 -0.13
N ASN A 59 12.49 3.55 0.07
CA ASN A 59 13.39 4.70 0.00
C ASN A 59 13.74 5.04 -1.46
N ALA A 60 12.75 5.45 -2.26
CA ALA A 60 12.93 5.73 -3.68
C ALA A 60 13.80 6.98 -3.94
N LEU A 61 13.85 7.94 -3.00
CA LEU A 61 14.71 9.12 -3.05
C LEU A 61 16.12 8.85 -2.51
N GLY A 62 16.36 7.64 -1.96
CA GLY A 62 17.57 7.35 -1.19
C GLY A 62 17.53 7.95 0.21
N TYR A 63 18.70 8.04 0.84
CA TYR A 63 18.87 8.56 2.19
C TYR A 63 19.41 9.99 2.16
N HIS A 64 18.94 10.86 3.06
CA HIS A 64 19.32 12.27 3.14
C HIS A 64 19.09 13.03 1.83
N TYR A 65 17.88 12.90 1.25
CA TYR A 65 17.47 13.79 0.16
C TYR A 65 17.12 15.16 0.76
N PRO A 66 17.86 16.23 0.43
CA PRO A 66 17.80 17.49 1.18
C PRO A 66 16.42 18.11 1.24
N GLU A 67 15.70 18.17 0.10
CA GLU A 67 14.37 18.80 0.02
C GLU A 67 13.33 18.03 0.85
N TYR A 68 13.43 16.69 0.89
CA TYR A 68 12.58 15.84 1.72
C TYR A 68 12.85 16.04 3.21
N ASP A 69 14.13 16.01 3.60
CA ASP A 69 14.55 16.22 5.00
C ASP A 69 14.13 17.60 5.52
N GLU A 70 14.30 18.65 4.70
CA GLU A 70 13.92 20.02 5.06
C GLU A 70 12.43 20.18 5.18
N ALA A 71 11.62 19.60 4.28
CA ALA A 71 10.16 19.65 4.36
C ALA A 71 9.64 19.01 5.65
N LEU A 72 10.15 17.83 6.02
CA LEU A 72 9.77 17.15 7.25
C LEU A 72 10.18 17.94 8.50
N LYS A 73 11.42 18.46 8.55
CA LYS A 73 11.90 19.29 9.67
C LYS A 73 11.05 20.55 9.82
N ALA A 74 10.76 21.26 8.74
CA ALA A 74 9.93 22.45 8.76
C ALA A 74 8.49 22.14 9.23
N GLN A 75 7.94 20.99 8.86
CA GLN A 75 6.59 20.61 9.29
C GLN A 75 6.53 20.19 10.75
N ILE A 76 7.59 19.61 11.32
CA ILE A 76 7.70 19.33 12.76
C ILE A 76 7.55 20.62 13.56
N ASP A 77 8.17 21.72 13.12
CA ASP A 77 8.11 23.01 13.81
C ASP A 77 6.74 23.71 13.70
N LYS A 78 5.90 23.30 12.77
CA LYS A 78 4.55 23.87 12.58
C LYS A 78 3.46 23.05 13.29
N LEU A 79 3.20 21.84 12.79
CA LEU A 79 2.10 21.00 13.23
C LEU A 79 2.32 19.58 12.73
N THR A 80 2.49 18.62 13.64
CA THR A 80 2.74 17.23 13.28
C THR A 80 1.46 16.43 13.07
N HIS A 81 0.41 16.72 13.85
CA HIS A 81 -0.84 15.96 13.79
C HIS A 81 -2.05 16.85 14.07
N ILE A 82 -3.10 16.59 13.32
CA ILE A 82 -4.45 17.07 13.53
C ILE A 82 -5.42 16.01 12.97
N SER A 83 -6.56 15.81 13.57
CA SER A 83 -7.51 14.81 13.06
C SER A 83 -8.17 15.24 11.75
N ASN A 84 -8.72 14.26 11.00
CA ASN A 84 -9.52 14.52 9.80
C ASN A 84 -10.85 15.26 10.06
N LEU A 85 -11.11 15.68 11.30
CA LEU A 85 -12.18 16.61 11.64
C LEU A 85 -11.87 18.05 11.23
N TYR A 86 -10.62 18.34 10.88
CA TYR A 86 -10.15 19.67 10.47
C TYR A 86 -9.37 19.60 9.18
N TYR A 87 -9.33 20.70 8.45
CA TYR A 87 -8.50 20.83 7.24
C TYR A 87 -7.06 21.15 7.59
N ASN A 88 -6.11 20.66 6.78
CA ASN A 88 -4.72 21.07 6.81
C ASN A 88 -4.18 21.21 5.38
N GLU A 89 -3.29 22.18 5.20
CA GLU A 89 -2.73 22.52 3.89
C GLU A 89 -1.91 21.37 3.29
N PRO A 90 -0.95 20.73 4.01
CA PRO A 90 -0.17 19.64 3.43
C PRO A 90 -1.01 18.48 2.87
N MET A 91 -2.06 18.06 3.59
CA MET A 91 -2.94 16.99 3.10
C MET A 91 -3.71 17.41 1.84
N SER A 92 -4.14 18.68 1.78
CA SER A 92 -4.86 19.21 0.61
C SER A 92 -3.96 19.20 -0.62
N GLU A 93 -2.73 19.71 -0.48
CA GLU A 93 -1.74 19.73 -1.58
C GLU A 93 -1.31 18.32 -2.01
N ALA A 94 -1.02 17.43 -1.05
CA ALA A 94 -0.66 16.05 -1.35
C ALA A 94 -1.81 15.34 -2.09
N GLY A 95 -3.06 15.56 -1.66
CA GLY A 95 -4.24 15.04 -2.34
C GLY A 95 -4.36 15.53 -3.77
N GLU A 96 -4.20 16.84 -4.01
CA GLU A 96 -4.24 17.43 -5.36
C GLU A 96 -3.14 16.84 -6.26
N LYS A 97 -1.90 16.77 -5.76
CA LYS A 97 -0.76 16.21 -6.50
C LYS A 97 -1.00 14.73 -6.85
N LEU A 98 -1.53 13.95 -5.89
CA LEU A 98 -1.82 12.53 -6.11
C LEU A 98 -2.93 12.31 -7.16
N ILE A 99 -4.00 13.11 -7.10
CA ILE A 99 -5.09 13.09 -8.10
C ILE A 99 -4.57 13.49 -9.49
N LYS A 100 -3.76 14.53 -9.56
CA LYS A 100 -3.15 14.98 -10.82
C LYS A 100 -2.22 13.92 -11.41
N ALA A 101 -1.39 13.28 -10.60
CA ALA A 101 -0.45 12.23 -11.04
C ALA A 101 -1.17 10.96 -11.51
N SER A 102 -2.23 10.56 -10.79
CA SER A 102 -2.98 9.34 -11.11
C SER A 102 -4.08 9.55 -12.16
N GLY A 103 -4.57 10.78 -12.35
CA GLY A 103 -5.76 11.04 -13.18
C GLY A 103 -7.04 10.42 -12.63
N LEU A 104 -7.05 10.00 -11.34
CA LEU A 104 -8.24 9.55 -10.63
C LEU A 104 -8.97 10.74 -9.97
N SER A 105 -9.98 10.52 -9.11
CA SER A 105 -10.88 11.59 -8.69
C SER A 105 -10.76 11.98 -7.22
N LYS A 106 -10.61 11.03 -6.30
CA LYS A 106 -10.59 11.28 -4.86
C LYS A 106 -9.59 10.40 -4.16
N ALA A 107 -8.80 10.94 -3.25
CA ALA A 107 -7.85 10.21 -2.42
C ALA A 107 -8.30 10.17 -0.95
N PHE A 108 -7.99 9.07 -0.28
CA PHE A 108 -8.07 8.93 1.16
C PHE A 108 -6.71 8.47 1.67
N PHE A 109 -6.08 9.25 2.56
CA PHE A 109 -4.79 8.92 3.13
C PHE A 109 -4.92 7.98 4.33
N THR A 110 -4.01 7.01 4.39
CA THR A 110 -3.88 6.01 5.45
C THR A 110 -2.44 6.03 5.99
N ASN A 111 -2.09 5.10 6.91
CA ASN A 111 -0.75 5.05 7.49
C ASN A 111 0.13 3.95 6.88
N SER A 112 -0.45 3.09 6.07
CA SER A 112 0.23 1.92 5.52
C SER A 112 -0.46 1.39 4.27
N GLY A 113 0.26 0.55 3.51
CA GLY A 113 -0.32 -0.15 2.37
C GLY A 113 -1.47 -1.08 2.75
N THR A 114 -1.33 -1.82 3.85
CA THR A 114 -2.41 -2.72 4.30
C THR A 114 -3.70 -1.96 4.63
N GLU A 115 -3.61 -0.77 5.26
CA GLU A 115 -4.78 0.09 5.48
C GLU A 115 -5.37 0.64 4.18
N ALA A 116 -4.53 0.95 3.20
CA ALA A 116 -5.00 1.37 1.88
C ALA A 116 -5.81 0.25 1.19
N ILE A 117 -5.35 -0.99 1.29
CA ILE A 117 -6.09 -2.16 0.80
C ILE A 117 -7.42 -2.33 1.54
N GLU A 118 -7.44 -2.25 2.88
CA GLU A 118 -8.68 -2.31 3.67
C GLU A 118 -9.71 -1.27 3.19
N GLY A 119 -9.25 -0.04 2.95
CA GLY A 119 -10.10 1.03 2.42
C GLY A 119 -10.63 0.73 1.02
N ALA A 120 -9.77 0.22 0.12
CA ALA A 120 -10.14 -0.15 -1.24
C ALA A 120 -11.19 -1.27 -1.28
N LEU A 121 -11.01 -2.33 -0.48
CA LEU A 121 -11.96 -3.44 -0.36
C LEU A 121 -13.32 -2.95 0.18
N LYS A 122 -13.31 -2.10 1.20
CA LYS A 122 -14.52 -1.47 1.75
C LYS A 122 -15.21 -0.60 0.72
N ALA A 123 -14.47 0.22 -0.03
CA ALA A 123 -15.03 1.07 -1.07
C ALA A 123 -15.72 0.25 -2.17
N ALA A 124 -15.09 -0.84 -2.62
CA ALA A 124 -15.66 -1.73 -3.62
C ALA A 124 -16.97 -2.42 -3.13
N ARG A 125 -16.96 -2.97 -1.91
CA ARG A 125 -18.15 -3.57 -1.31
C ARG A 125 -19.27 -2.54 -1.09
N LYS A 126 -18.92 -1.33 -0.64
CA LYS A 126 -19.89 -0.25 -0.44
C LYS A 126 -20.48 0.23 -1.77
N TYR A 127 -19.67 0.33 -2.83
CA TYR A 127 -20.14 0.63 -4.18
C TYR A 127 -21.26 -0.35 -4.61
N ALA A 128 -20.98 -1.65 -4.49
CA ALA A 128 -21.95 -2.68 -4.85
C ALA A 128 -23.21 -2.62 -3.97
N TYR A 129 -23.04 -2.43 -2.66
CA TYR A 129 -24.16 -2.27 -1.73
C TYR A 129 -25.03 -1.06 -2.07
N THR A 130 -24.41 0.09 -2.36
CA THR A 130 -25.13 1.32 -2.69
C THR A 130 -25.90 1.20 -3.99
N LYS A 131 -25.29 0.54 -4.99
CA LYS A 131 -25.87 0.43 -6.33
C LYS A 131 -26.93 -0.67 -6.47
N TYR A 132 -26.71 -1.81 -5.86
CA TYR A 132 -27.54 -3.01 -6.05
C TYR A 132 -28.41 -3.37 -4.84
N GLY A 133 -28.18 -2.72 -3.70
CA GLY A 133 -28.88 -3.01 -2.46
C GLY A 133 -28.37 -4.26 -1.73
N LYS A 134 -28.81 -4.41 -0.49
CA LYS A 134 -28.40 -5.50 0.40
C LYS A 134 -28.75 -6.90 -0.15
N GLU A 135 -29.91 -7.02 -0.77
CA GLU A 135 -30.42 -8.31 -1.23
C GLU A 135 -29.66 -8.91 -2.41
N ALA A 136 -28.95 -8.09 -3.18
CA ALA A 136 -28.10 -8.57 -4.26
C ALA A 136 -26.88 -9.35 -3.77
N GLN A 137 -26.49 -9.19 -2.49
CA GLN A 137 -25.35 -9.88 -1.87
C GLN A 137 -24.04 -9.80 -2.70
N LYS A 138 -23.80 -8.67 -3.38
CA LYS A 138 -22.57 -8.42 -4.15
C LYS A 138 -21.44 -8.02 -3.21
N TYR A 139 -20.64 -8.98 -2.78
CA TYR A 139 -19.53 -8.78 -1.84
C TYR A 139 -18.29 -9.62 -2.17
N GLU A 140 -18.38 -10.51 -3.17
CA GLU A 140 -17.27 -11.37 -3.55
C GLU A 140 -16.15 -10.57 -4.23
N ILE A 141 -14.91 -10.92 -3.92
CA ILE A 141 -13.71 -10.30 -4.45
C ILE A 141 -12.83 -11.37 -5.06
N ILE A 142 -12.36 -11.16 -6.27
CA ILE A 142 -11.39 -12.04 -6.92
C ILE A 142 -10.01 -11.42 -6.77
N ALA A 143 -9.06 -12.18 -6.23
CA ALA A 143 -7.65 -11.83 -6.10
C ALA A 143 -6.78 -12.82 -6.90
N MET A 144 -5.51 -12.50 -7.09
CA MET A 144 -4.61 -13.34 -7.86
C MET A 144 -3.80 -14.28 -6.97
N ASN A 145 -3.58 -15.51 -7.42
CA ASN A 145 -2.62 -16.42 -6.82
C ASN A 145 -1.23 -15.75 -6.76
N HIS A 146 -0.45 -16.06 -5.74
CA HIS A 146 0.88 -15.50 -5.47
C HIS A 146 0.94 -13.99 -5.21
N SER A 147 -0.21 -13.30 -5.13
CA SER A 147 -0.27 -11.87 -4.79
C SER A 147 0.10 -11.61 -3.33
N PHE A 148 0.50 -10.36 -3.06
CA PHE A 148 0.72 -9.87 -1.71
C PHE A 148 0.06 -8.49 -1.53
N HIS A 149 -0.93 -8.40 -0.65
CA HIS A 149 -1.69 -7.17 -0.41
C HIS A 149 -1.61 -6.65 1.03
N GLY A 150 -0.97 -7.39 1.93
CA GLY A 150 -0.75 -6.96 3.32
C GLY A 150 -1.04 -8.03 4.36
N ARG A 151 -0.98 -7.64 5.63
CA ARG A 151 -1.04 -8.55 6.79
C ARG A 151 -2.21 -8.29 7.74
N SER A 152 -2.99 -7.22 7.57
CA SER A 152 -4.27 -7.07 8.29
C SER A 152 -5.28 -8.10 7.79
N MET A 153 -6.31 -8.41 8.59
CA MET A 153 -7.23 -9.53 8.30
C MET A 153 -7.90 -9.39 6.92
N GLY A 154 -8.34 -8.20 6.52
CA GLY A 154 -8.93 -7.98 5.20
C GLY A 154 -7.91 -8.04 4.06
N ALA A 155 -6.76 -7.37 4.21
CA ALA A 155 -5.68 -7.42 3.21
C ALA A 155 -5.06 -8.82 3.09
N LEU A 156 -4.92 -9.54 4.22
CA LEU A 156 -4.47 -10.92 4.25
C LEU A 156 -5.45 -11.85 3.51
N SER A 157 -6.75 -11.59 3.61
CA SER A 157 -7.78 -12.38 2.94
C SER A 157 -7.64 -12.38 1.42
N VAL A 158 -7.15 -11.29 0.83
CA VAL A 158 -6.93 -11.16 -0.62
C VAL A 158 -5.46 -11.42 -1.04
N THR A 159 -4.57 -11.74 -0.09
CA THR A 159 -3.18 -12.14 -0.37
C THR A 159 -3.17 -13.59 -0.85
N GLY A 160 -2.65 -13.82 -2.09
CA GLY A 160 -2.73 -15.11 -2.78
C GLY A 160 -1.80 -16.21 -2.26
N THR A 161 -0.84 -15.86 -1.42
CA THR A 161 0.12 -16.82 -0.83
C THR A 161 -0.50 -17.55 0.35
N GLU A 162 -0.88 -18.80 0.16
CA GLU A 162 -1.69 -19.60 1.10
C GLU A 162 -1.08 -19.72 2.50
N HIS A 163 0.21 -20.01 2.61
CA HIS A 163 0.86 -20.18 3.91
C HIS A 163 0.82 -18.93 4.81
N TYR A 164 0.57 -17.74 4.24
CA TYR A 164 0.36 -16.53 5.04
C TYR A 164 -1.05 -16.46 5.63
N ARG A 165 -2.03 -17.12 5.01
CA ARG A 165 -3.45 -17.06 5.37
C ARG A 165 -3.88 -18.19 6.31
N GLU A 166 -3.44 -19.41 6.01
CA GLU A 166 -3.86 -20.65 6.67
C GLU A 166 -3.92 -20.56 8.21
N PRO A 167 -2.89 -20.03 8.91
CA PRO A 167 -2.91 -19.98 10.37
C PRO A 167 -3.95 -19.01 10.97
N PHE A 168 -4.56 -18.16 10.14
CA PHE A 168 -5.47 -17.07 10.56
C PHE A 168 -6.91 -17.26 10.08
N GLU A 169 -7.24 -18.41 9.53
CA GLU A 169 -8.60 -18.72 9.11
C GLU A 169 -9.54 -18.92 10.31
N PRO A 170 -10.85 -18.50 10.20
CA PRO A 170 -11.48 -17.93 9.02
C PRO A 170 -11.17 -16.46 8.81
N LEU A 171 -10.85 -16.09 7.58
CA LEU A 171 -10.65 -14.72 7.13
C LEU A 171 -11.99 -14.09 6.66
N ILE A 172 -11.97 -12.90 6.02
CA ILE A 172 -13.20 -12.31 5.49
C ILE A 172 -13.77 -13.19 4.38
N GLY A 173 -15.07 -13.43 4.42
CA GLY A 173 -15.74 -14.29 3.45
C GLY A 173 -15.86 -13.66 2.05
N GLY A 174 -16.04 -14.53 1.05
CA GLY A 174 -16.29 -14.13 -0.33
C GLY A 174 -15.04 -13.79 -1.16
N VAL A 175 -13.87 -14.23 -0.74
CA VAL A 175 -12.65 -14.10 -1.55
C VAL A 175 -12.40 -15.36 -2.35
N LYS A 176 -12.08 -15.19 -3.64
CA LYS A 176 -11.73 -16.25 -4.58
C LYS A 176 -10.39 -15.92 -5.23
N PHE A 177 -9.66 -16.94 -5.66
CA PHE A 177 -8.37 -16.77 -6.28
C PHE A 177 -8.39 -17.27 -7.72
N ALA A 178 -7.69 -16.53 -8.59
CA ALA A 178 -7.47 -16.85 -9.99
C ALA A 178 -5.97 -16.79 -10.33
N ASP A 179 -5.56 -17.41 -11.42
CA ASP A 179 -4.18 -17.36 -11.83
C ASP A 179 -3.85 -16.02 -12.50
N PHE A 180 -2.70 -15.48 -12.14
CA PHE A 180 -2.19 -14.23 -12.69
C PHE A 180 -1.82 -14.43 -14.16
N ASN A 181 -2.15 -13.45 -15.02
CA ASN A 181 -2.01 -13.53 -16.48
C ASN A 181 -2.88 -14.60 -17.16
N ASP A 182 -3.90 -15.11 -16.47
CA ASP A 182 -4.90 -16.03 -17.04
C ASP A 182 -6.31 -15.42 -16.90
N LEU A 183 -6.79 -14.77 -17.97
CA LEU A 183 -8.11 -14.14 -17.99
C LEU A 183 -9.25 -15.15 -17.87
N GLU A 184 -9.09 -16.36 -18.40
CA GLU A 184 -10.13 -17.40 -18.32
C GLU A 184 -10.23 -17.95 -16.90
N SER A 185 -9.11 -18.08 -16.19
CA SER A 185 -9.11 -18.39 -14.74
C SER A 185 -9.88 -17.34 -13.95
N VAL A 186 -9.71 -16.04 -14.24
CA VAL A 186 -10.50 -14.95 -13.60
C VAL A 186 -11.96 -15.06 -13.93
N LYS A 187 -12.33 -15.21 -15.20
CA LYS A 187 -13.72 -15.34 -15.66
C LYS A 187 -14.46 -16.50 -14.99
N ALA A 188 -13.76 -17.62 -14.79
CA ALA A 188 -14.32 -18.80 -14.12
C ALA A 188 -14.72 -18.55 -12.65
N GLN A 189 -14.12 -17.54 -11.99
CA GLN A 189 -14.43 -17.17 -10.60
C GLN A 189 -15.57 -16.15 -10.50
N ILE A 190 -15.96 -15.48 -11.59
CA ILE A 190 -16.99 -14.46 -11.58
C ILE A 190 -18.36 -15.07 -11.35
N THR A 191 -19.12 -14.49 -10.43
CA THR A 191 -20.53 -14.81 -10.18
C THR A 191 -21.36 -13.53 -10.10
N ASP A 192 -22.67 -13.65 -9.96
CA ASP A 192 -23.57 -12.50 -9.74
C ASP A 192 -23.27 -11.77 -8.43
N LYS A 193 -22.52 -12.39 -7.50
CA LYS A 193 -22.10 -11.80 -6.23
C LYS A 193 -20.75 -11.09 -6.30
N THR A 194 -20.02 -11.17 -7.41
CA THR A 194 -18.73 -10.53 -7.57
C THR A 194 -18.87 -9.01 -7.61
N CYS A 195 -18.15 -8.30 -6.74
CA CYS A 195 -18.15 -6.84 -6.68
C CYS A 195 -16.82 -6.22 -7.09
N ALA A 196 -15.71 -6.96 -6.98
CA ALA A 196 -14.37 -6.43 -7.31
C ALA A 196 -13.42 -7.52 -7.80
N ILE A 197 -12.44 -7.07 -8.58
CA ILE A 197 -11.21 -7.81 -8.90
C ILE A 197 -10.04 -6.96 -8.41
N ILE A 198 -9.12 -7.56 -7.66
CA ILE A 198 -7.89 -6.91 -7.19
C ILE A 198 -6.67 -7.62 -7.77
N THR A 199 -5.73 -6.85 -8.29
CA THR A 199 -4.44 -7.35 -8.78
C THR A 199 -3.34 -6.31 -8.61
N GLU A 200 -2.10 -6.77 -8.53
CA GLU A 200 -0.91 -5.94 -8.76
C GLU A 200 -0.69 -5.83 -10.28
N VAL A 201 -0.16 -4.70 -10.75
CA VAL A 201 0.31 -4.57 -12.16
C VAL A 201 1.65 -5.28 -12.35
N VAL A 202 2.45 -5.34 -11.27
CA VAL A 202 3.63 -6.20 -11.16
C VAL A 202 3.56 -6.89 -9.81
N GLN A 203 3.44 -8.22 -9.79
CA GLN A 203 3.52 -8.99 -8.55
C GLN A 203 4.95 -8.92 -8.00
N GLY A 204 5.17 -8.05 -7.00
CA GLY A 204 6.50 -7.84 -6.43
C GLY A 204 6.96 -9.01 -5.56
N GLU A 205 6.23 -9.29 -4.50
CA GLU A 205 6.54 -10.39 -3.56
C GLU A 205 6.37 -11.78 -4.21
N GLY A 206 5.52 -11.89 -5.22
CA GLY A 206 5.31 -13.12 -5.99
C GLY A 206 6.48 -13.52 -6.89
N GLY A 207 7.48 -12.65 -7.07
CA GLY A 207 8.69 -12.95 -7.85
C GLY A 207 9.01 -11.95 -8.96
N ILE A 208 8.44 -10.73 -8.90
CA ILE A 208 8.62 -9.65 -9.87
C ILE A 208 8.08 -10.06 -11.26
N TYR A 209 6.84 -10.53 -11.28
CA TYR A 209 6.12 -10.87 -12.50
C TYR A 209 5.27 -9.69 -12.98
N PRO A 210 5.55 -9.11 -14.16
CA PRO A 210 4.69 -8.09 -14.76
C PRO A 210 3.41 -8.71 -15.33
N ALA A 211 2.32 -7.95 -15.28
CA ALA A 211 1.11 -8.30 -15.98
C ALA A 211 1.32 -8.21 -17.49
N GLU A 212 0.69 -9.11 -18.23
CA GLU A 212 0.57 -9.00 -19.68
C GLU A 212 -0.49 -7.91 -20.01
N LYS A 213 -0.25 -7.18 -21.11
CA LYS A 213 -1.16 -6.09 -21.50
C LYS A 213 -2.57 -6.60 -21.79
N GLU A 214 -2.66 -7.68 -22.51
CA GLU A 214 -3.91 -8.34 -22.89
C GLU A 214 -4.69 -8.81 -21.67
N PHE A 215 -4.00 -9.23 -20.61
CA PHE A 215 -4.62 -9.60 -19.34
C PHE A 215 -5.28 -8.39 -18.66
N LEU A 216 -4.55 -7.27 -18.53
CA LEU A 216 -5.10 -6.05 -17.91
C LEU A 216 -6.25 -5.45 -18.74
N GLU A 217 -6.13 -5.40 -20.07
CA GLU A 217 -7.20 -4.98 -20.97
C GLU A 217 -8.43 -5.88 -20.84
N GLY A 218 -8.21 -7.20 -20.74
CA GLY A 218 -9.27 -8.17 -20.51
C GLY A 218 -9.96 -7.99 -19.17
N LEU A 219 -9.21 -7.75 -18.08
CA LEU A 219 -9.78 -7.42 -16.77
C LEU A 219 -10.64 -6.16 -16.83
N ARG A 220 -10.16 -5.10 -17.51
CA ARG A 220 -10.92 -3.86 -17.64
C ARG A 220 -12.24 -4.10 -18.40
N ALA A 221 -12.17 -4.79 -19.53
CA ALA A 221 -13.35 -5.11 -20.33
C ALA A 221 -14.40 -5.92 -19.55
N VAL A 222 -13.97 -6.94 -18.81
CA VAL A 222 -14.88 -7.75 -17.98
C VAL A 222 -15.48 -6.91 -16.84
N CYS A 223 -14.66 -6.06 -16.19
CA CYS A 223 -15.15 -5.19 -15.12
C CYS A 223 -16.15 -4.15 -15.63
N ASP A 224 -16.00 -3.66 -16.85
CA ASP A 224 -16.96 -2.74 -17.46
C ASP A 224 -18.26 -3.46 -17.85
N GLU A 225 -18.16 -4.64 -18.47
CA GLU A 225 -19.32 -5.45 -18.86
C GLU A 225 -20.18 -5.86 -17.65
N LYS A 226 -19.54 -6.30 -16.58
CA LYS A 226 -20.22 -6.87 -15.40
C LYS A 226 -20.49 -5.84 -14.31
N ASP A 227 -20.06 -4.59 -14.50
CA ASP A 227 -20.10 -3.54 -13.49
C ASP A 227 -19.41 -3.96 -12.16
N ILE A 228 -18.20 -4.48 -12.30
CA ILE A 228 -17.31 -4.89 -11.20
C ILE A 228 -16.27 -3.79 -11.02
N ILE A 229 -15.80 -3.56 -9.80
CA ILE A 229 -14.71 -2.62 -9.48
C ILE A 229 -13.36 -3.28 -9.78
N LEU A 230 -12.54 -2.64 -10.61
CA LEU A 230 -11.15 -3.02 -10.83
C LEU A 230 -10.25 -2.25 -9.87
N ILE A 231 -9.52 -3.00 -9.02
CA ILE A 231 -8.57 -2.45 -8.05
C ILE A 231 -7.16 -2.81 -8.49
N PHE A 232 -6.29 -1.79 -8.68
CA PHE A 232 -4.86 -2.01 -8.86
C PHE A 232 -4.09 -1.68 -7.58
N ASP A 233 -3.34 -2.66 -7.10
CA ASP A 233 -2.39 -2.47 -6.02
C ASP A 233 -1.06 -1.95 -6.57
N GLU A 234 -0.84 -0.66 -6.41
CA GLU A 234 0.38 0.04 -6.82
C GLU A 234 1.32 0.34 -5.63
N ILE A 235 1.12 -0.34 -4.50
CA ILE A 235 1.91 -0.11 -3.29
C ILE A 235 3.40 -0.34 -3.53
N GLN A 236 3.75 -1.37 -4.30
CA GLN A 236 5.16 -1.65 -4.61
C GLN A 236 5.57 -1.17 -6.01
N CYS A 237 4.74 -1.33 -7.01
CA CYS A 237 5.07 -1.01 -8.40
C CYS A 237 4.82 0.46 -8.79
N GLY A 238 4.10 1.22 -7.96
CA GLY A 238 3.82 2.63 -8.18
C GLY A 238 4.96 3.59 -7.83
N MET A 239 4.65 4.86 -7.81
CA MET A 239 5.54 5.97 -7.41
C MET A 239 6.86 6.00 -8.19
N GLY A 240 6.80 5.81 -9.52
CA GLY A 240 7.96 5.90 -10.40
C GLY A 240 8.78 4.61 -10.54
N ARG A 241 8.47 3.54 -9.78
CA ARG A 241 9.26 2.29 -9.75
C ARG A 241 9.48 1.65 -11.11
N THR A 242 8.49 1.72 -12.00
CA THR A 242 8.51 1.08 -13.32
C THR A 242 8.72 2.06 -14.49
N GLY A 243 9.01 3.35 -14.19
CA GLY A 243 9.25 4.39 -15.21
C GLY A 243 8.06 5.30 -15.50
N SER A 244 6.87 4.99 -14.98
CA SER A 244 5.69 5.86 -14.97
C SER A 244 5.35 6.20 -13.52
N TYR A 245 4.55 7.26 -13.24
CA TYR A 245 4.10 7.54 -11.87
C TYR A 245 3.44 6.32 -11.24
N PHE A 246 2.54 5.68 -11.98
CA PHE A 246 1.93 4.41 -11.62
C PHE A 246 2.12 3.41 -12.76
N ALA A 247 2.37 2.14 -12.42
CA ALA A 247 2.72 1.11 -13.40
C ALA A 247 1.62 0.92 -14.45
N TRP A 248 0.34 1.01 -14.05
CA TRP A 248 -0.80 0.86 -14.95
C TRP A 248 -0.82 1.87 -16.11
N GLN A 249 -0.20 3.07 -15.93
CA GLN A 249 -0.17 4.10 -16.96
C GLN A 249 0.63 3.68 -18.20
N ALA A 250 1.63 2.81 -18.03
CA ALA A 250 2.38 2.25 -19.15
C ALA A 250 1.55 1.28 -20.01
N TYR A 251 0.47 0.74 -19.44
CA TYR A 251 -0.46 -0.17 -20.12
C TYR A 251 -1.70 0.52 -20.69
N ASP A 252 -1.94 1.79 -20.30
CA ASP A 252 -3.14 2.56 -20.64
C ASP A 252 -4.45 1.86 -20.19
N VAL A 253 -4.40 1.16 -19.05
CA VAL A 253 -5.55 0.47 -18.46
C VAL A 253 -5.87 1.07 -17.11
N LYS A 254 -6.87 1.97 -17.07
CA LYS A 254 -7.24 2.73 -15.87
C LYS A 254 -8.06 1.91 -14.87
N PRO A 255 -7.65 1.82 -13.59
CA PRO A 255 -8.45 1.16 -12.56
C PRO A 255 -9.61 2.04 -12.06
N ASP A 256 -10.60 1.42 -11.40
CA ASP A 256 -11.62 2.13 -10.65
C ASP A 256 -11.11 2.56 -9.26
N ILE A 257 -10.19 1.80 -8.67
CA ILE A 257 -9.53 2.10 -7.41
C ILE A 257 -8.06 1.73 -7.52
N MET A 258 -7.18 2.58 -6.98
CA MET A 258 -5.75 2.32 -6.88
C MET A 258 -5.30 2.46 -5.43
N THR A 259 -4.38 1.60 -4.97
CA THR A 259 -3.72 1.75 -3.67
C THR A 259 -2.25 2.10 -3.85
N CYS A 260 -1.70 2.94 -2.97
CA CYS A 260 -0.29 3.28 -2.94
C CYS A 260 0.21 3.48 -1.51
N ALA A 261 1.50 3.25 -1.28
CA ALA A 261 2.22 3.43 -0.02
C ALA A 261 3.73 3.39 -0.30
N LYS A 262 4.54 2.85 0.61
CA LYS A 262 5.99 2.66 0.42
C LYS A 262 6.67 3.94 -0.07
N ALA A 263 7.03 3.99 -1.36
CA ALA A 263 7.69 5.15 -1.97
C ALA A 263 6.84 6.43 -1.97
N LEU A 264 5.53 6.35 -1.70
CA LEU A 264 4.70 7.53 -1.48
C LEU A 264 5.22 8.39 -0.32
N GLY A 265 5.71 7.74 0.74
CA GLY A 265 6.24 8.42 1.92
C GLY A 265 7.76 8.41 2.03
N CYS A 266 8.48 7.65 1.19
CA CYS A 266 9.95 7.55 1.19
C CYS A 266 10.58 7.38 2.59
N GLY A 267 9.93 6.65 3.50
CA GLY A 267 10.40 6.39 4.87
C GLY A 267 9.42 6.79 5.96
N VAL A 268 8.61 7.84 5.78
CA VAL A 268 7.51 8.12 6.70
C VAL A 268 6.30 7.21 6.41
N PRO A 269 5.60 6.74 7.47
CA PRO A 269 4.46 5.84 7.30
C PRO A 269 3.26 6.58 6.69
N VAL A 270 3.00 6.36 5.42
CA VAL A 270 1.83 6.86 4.70
C VAL A 270 1.39 5.87 3.63
N GLY A 271 0.10 5.79 3.42
CA GLY A 271 -0.54 5.10 2.31
C GLY A 271 -1.73 5.89 1.83
N ALA A 272 -2.29 5.48 0.72
CA ALA A 272 -3.55 6.04 0.23
C ALA A 272 -4.29 5.01 -0.64
N PHE A 273 -5.60 5.11 -0.66
CA PHE A 273 -6.40 4.56 -1.75
C PHE A 273 -7.04 5.70 -2.52
N VAL A 274 -7.05 5.58 -3.83
CA VAL A 274 -7.49 6.62 -4.75
C VAL A 274 -8.62 6.08 -5.60
N LEU A 275 -9.75 6.77 -5.58
CA LEU A 275 -10.98 6.38 -6.27
C LEU A 275 -11.09 7.09 -7.62
N GLY A 276 -11.42 6.36 -8.67
CA GLY A 276 -11.90 6.91 -9.93
C GLY A 276 -13.34 7.42 -9.79
N GLU A 277 -13.85 8.08 -10.81
CA GLU A 277 -15.19 8.71 -10.80
C GLU A 277 -16.29 7.71 -10.44
N LYS A 278 -16.27 6.52 -11.05
CA LYS A 278 -17.22 5.43 -10.78
C LYS A 278 -17.29 5.07 -9.30
N ALA A 279 -16.16 4.78 -8.69
CA ALA A 279 -16.08 4.40 -7.29
C ALA A 279 -16.38 5.58 -6.35
N ALA A 280 -15.88 6.79 -6.67
CA ALA A 280 -16.09 7.99 -5.86
C ALA A 280 -17.55 8.43 -5.78
N ALA A 281 -18.33 8.21 -6.85
CA ALA A 281 -19.72 8.63 -6.92
C ALA A 281 -20.69 7.79 -6.05
N ALA A 282 -20.34 6.55 -5.70
CA ALA A 282 -21.27 5.60 -5.09
C ALA A 282 -20.67 4.73 -4.00
N SER A 283 -19.52 5.11 -3.41
CA SER A 283 -18.90 4.29 -2.37
C SER A 283 -18.97 4.94 -0.97
N LEU A 284 -17.84 5.21 -0.35
CA LEU A 284 -17.76 5.65 1.03
C LEU A 284 -18.30 7.07 1.23
N VAL A 285 -19.09 7.25 2.27
CA VAL A 285 -19.65 8.54 2.71
C VAL A 285 -19.24 8.83 4.16
N PRO A 286 -19.47 10.06 4.68
CA PRO A 286 -19.12 10.38 6.07
C PRO A 286 -19.67 9.35 7.08
N GLY A 287 -18.78 8.81 7.93
CA GLY A 287 -19.08 7.76 8.90
C GLY A 287 -18.76 6.33 8.47
N ASP A 288 -18.55 6.05 7.18
CA ASP A 288 -18.26 4.70 6.69
C ASP A 288 -16.83 4.24 6.93
N HIS A 289 -15.88 5.18 6.93
CA HIS A 289 -14.44 4.90 7.07
C HIS A 289 -13.74 6.04 7.79
N GLY A 290 -12.63 5.72 8.46
CA GLY A 290 -11.88 6.71 9.21
C GLY A 290 -10.48 6.22 9.57
N THR A 291 -9.64 7.16 10.01
CA THR A 291 -8.29 6.94 10.49
C THR A 291 -7.92 8.05 11.46
N THR A 292 -7.17 7.73 12.50
CA THR A 292 -6.68 8.75 13.44
C THR A 292 -5.53 9.56 12.84
N TYR A 293 -4.55 8.89 12.23
CA TYR A 293 -3.29 9.53 11.78
C TYR A 293 -3.20 9.75 10.26
N GLY A 294 -3.99 9.04 9.47
CA GLY A 294 -3.91 9.14 8.01
C GLY A 294 -4.19 10.56 7.52
N GLY A 295 -3.30 11.10 6.68
CA GLY A 295 -3.40 12.47 6.18
C GLY A 295 -2.94 13.54 7.17
N ASN A 296 -2.19 13.18 8.22
CA ASN A 296 -1.65 14.19 9.12
C ASN A 296 -0.65 15.10 8.40
N PRO A 297 -0.49 16.37 8.89
CA PRO A 297 0.37 17.35 8.22
C PRO A 297 1.82 16.90 8.03
N PHE A 298 2.37 16.15 8.99
CA PHE A 298 3.77 15.72 8.96
C PHE A 298 4.07 14.76 7.81
N VAL A 299 3.20 13.77 7.57
CA VAL A 299 3.43 12.77 6.51
C VAL A 299 3.03 13.24 5.12
N CYS A 300 2.27 14.34 5.03
CA CYS A 300 1.79 14.92 3.77
C CYS A 300 2.60 16.12 3.28
N ALA A 301 3.55 16.59 4.08
CA ALA A 301 4.39 17.77 3.78
C ALA A 301 5.40 17.60 2.62
#